data_8fb835d974952a46b00c2806fc35e0fc
#
_entry.id   8fb835d974952a46b00c2806fc35e0fc
#
_cell.length_a   1.000
_cell.length_b   1.000
_cell.length_c   1.000
_cell.angle_alpha   90.00
_cell.angle_beta   90.00
_cell.angle_gamma   90.00
#
_symmetry.space_group_name_H-M   'P 1'
#
loop_
_entity.id
_entity.type
_entity.pdbx_description
1 polymer ?
#
loop_
_entity_poly.entity_id
_entity_poly.type
_entity_poly.pdbx_seq_one_letter_code
_entity_poly.pdbx_strand_id
1 'polypeptide(L)'
;MDNPTAQTRRIAIIGGGIAGMSAAWALEKARRAGQDIDYAVYESAPRLGGVIASETVDGCVIEGGPDSWLTEKPAAAALCRELGIADQILPSNDAQRKTYILVHNRLVPLPDGLMFMIPTKLVPTAFTRLFSWPTKLRMAREYLFPPPPAAHDESVADMTRRHFGQETVDRLVSPLLSGVYGGDATQLSVRAVLPRMVQMEQNHRSLTRAMLAARKTAPVPKSATPSGPRPTMFTTLRGGMNQMIEAIAAQLQPGSVHLDTPVHAVNRIEPDGRRARAAAPAQGGWSVETPFGQDRFDALILALPAWASASLLRLIDRPLAEALSGIPYSSSITVTLGYDMEELAKLPAGFGFLVPATEKRTMLACTFVHAKFAGRVPQGKGLLRCFLGGSGNDRLLDESDADLSKIVLKELDEILKLNAWPNFYRIHRSRQGMAQYGVGHLERIHLVRDRVALLPGLALAGNAYQGIGVPDCIRTGQEAAEIALKALQPTATTVLTR
;
A
#
# COMPACT_ATOMS: atom_id res chain seq x y z
N MET A 1 -30.47 -29.11 -35.24
CA MET A 1 -30.10 -27.71 -35.07
C MET A 1 -29.11 -27.69 -33.91
N ASP A 2 -27.82 -27.77 -34.28
CA ASP A 2 -26.77 -27.75 -33.29
C ASP A 2 -26.75 -26.36 -32.64
N ASN A 3 -26.99 -26.34 -31.34
CA ASN A 3 -26.84 -25.14 -30.51
C ASN A 3 -25.35 -24.77 -30.57
N PRO A 4 -24.96 -23.57 -31.03
CA PRO A 4 -23.56 -23.18 -31.03
C PRO A 4 -23.07 -23.31 -29.61
N THR A 5 -22.14 -24.24 -29.37
CA THR A 5 -21.46 -24.41 -28.08
C THR A 5 -21.00 -23.04 -27.62
N ALA A 6 -21.58 -22.55 -26.51
CA ALA A 6 -21.20 -21.28 -25.93
C ALA A 6 -19.69 -21.34 -25.68
N GLN A 7 -18.95 -20.46 -26.37
CA GLN A 7 -17.50 -20.46 -26.29
C GLN A 7 -17.13 -19.92 -24.89
N THR A 8 -16.38 -20.72 -24.12
CA THR A 8 -15.86 -20.31 -22.79
C THR A 8 -15.19 -18.94 -22.87
N ARG A 9 -15.60 -18.01 -22.03
CA ARG A 9 -15.08 -16.63 -22.00
C ARG A 9 -13.73 -16.58 -21.32
N ARG A 10 -12.75 -15.95 -21.96
CA ARG A 10 -11.36 -15.88 -21.48
C ARG A 10 -11.00 -14.50 -20.94
N ILE A 11 -10.35 -14.45 -19.77
CA ILE A 11 -9.92 -13.20 -19.11
C ILE A 11 -8.42 -13.25 -18.90
N ALA A 12 -7.69 -12.22 -19.36
CA ALA A 12 -6.29 -12.06 -19.06
C ALA A 12 -6.09 -11.18 -17.82
N ILE A 13 -5.17 -11.58 -16.93
CA ILE A 13 -4.68 -10.79 -15.80
C ILE A 13 -3.19 -10.57 -16.01
N ILE A 14 -2.76 -9.30 -16.10
CA ILE A 14 -1.35 -8.96 -16.27
C ILE A 14 -0.83 -8.40 -14.96
N GLY A 15 0.13 -9.12 -14.34
CA GLY A 15 0.73 -8.84 -13.05
C GLY A 15 0.30 -9.81 -11.96
N GLY A 16 1.26 -10.56 -11.41
CA GLY A 16 1.10 -11.55 -10.34
C GLY A 16 1.28 -11.00 -8.92
N GLY A 17 1.18 -9.67 -8.73
CA GLY A 17 1.14 -9.04 -7.42
C GLY A 17 -0.18 -9.31 -6.69
N ILE A 18 -0.30 -8.86 -5.41
CA ILE A 18 -1.51 -9.15 -4.59
C ILE A 18 -2.81 -8.70 -5.25
N ALA A 19 -2.82 -7.61 -6.04
CA ALA A 19 -4.00 -7.15 -6.75
C ALA A 19 -4.42 -8.14 -7.85
N GLY A 20 -3.46 -8.57 -8.69
CA GLY A 20 -3.72 -9.57 -9.75
C GLY A 20 -4.09 -10.93 -9.20
N MET A 21 -3.40 -11.38 -8.14
CA MET A 21 -3.73 -12.63 -7.46
C MET A 21 -5.13 -12.59 -6.81
N SER A 22 -5.53 -11.44 -6.26
CA SER A 22 -6.90 -11.27 -5.73
C SER A 22 -7.95 -11.24 -6.83
N ALA A 23 -7.62 -10.70 -8.00
CA ALA A 23 -8.49 -10.78 -9.17
C ALA A 23 -8.63 -12.24 -9.65
N ALA A 24 -7.51 -12.96 -9.76
CA ALA A 24 -7.50 -14.38 -10.13
C ALA A 24 -8.33 -15.23 -9.16
N TRP A 25 -8.21 -14.99 -7.85
CA TRP A 25 -9.02 -15.67 -6.85
C TRP A 25 -10.52 -15.37 -7.00
N ALA A 26 -10.88 -14.12 -7.27
CA ALA A 26 -12.28 -13.75 -7.50
C ALA A 26 -12.85 -14.45 -8.74
N LEU A 27 -12.08 -14.55 -9.84
CA LEU A 27 -12.45 -15.28 -11.04
C LEU A 27 -12.54 -16.79 -10.79
N GLU A 28 -11.58 -17.35 -10.04
CA GLU A 28 -11.63 -18.79 -9.67
C GLU A 28 -12.89 -19.12 -8.86
N LYS A 29 -13.29 -18.26 -7.93
CA LYS A 29 -14.56 -18.42 -7.20
C LYS A 29 -15.77 -18.39 -8.14
N ALA A 30 -15.79 -17.47 -9.10
CA ALA A 30 -16.86 -17.37 -10.10
C ALA A 30 -16.92 -18.64 -11.00
N ARG A 31 -15.76 -19.14 -11.43
CA ARG A 31 -15.64 -20.39 -12.20
C ARG A 31 -16.17 -21.59 -11.40
N ARG A 32 -15.76 -21.71 -10.13
CA ARG A 32 -16.25 -22.79 -9.23
C ARG A 32 -17.75 -22.68 -8.94
N ALA A 33 -18.31 -21.47 -9.01
CA ALA A 33 -19.74 -21.23 -8.90
C ALA A 33 -20.52 -21.52 -10.20
N GLY A 34 -19.86 -22.05 -11.25
CA GLY A 34 -20.49 -22.49 -12.50
C GLY A 34 -20.53 -21.44 -13.61
N GLN A 35 -19.82 -20.33 -13.49
CA GLN A 35 -19.65 -19.40 -14.63
C GLN A 35 -18.71 -20.02 -15.66
N ASP A 36 -19.13 -20.00 -16.94
CA ASP A 36 -18.34 -20.53 -18.07
C ASP A 36 -17.25 -19.53 -18.46
N ILE A 37 -16.20 -19.48 -17.65
CA ILE A 37 -15.05 -18.61 -17.81
C ILE A 37 -13.74 -19.38 -17.63
N ASP A 38 -12.71 -18.91 -18.32
CA ASP A 38 -11.32 -19.29 -18.14
C ASP A 38 -10.47 -18.03 -17.93
N TYR A 39 -9.32 -18.16 -17.28
CA TYR A 39 -8.45 -17.02 -17.02
C TYR A 39 -6.98 -17.40 -17.05
N ALA A 40 -6.12 -16.43 -17.39
CA ALA A 40 -4.67 -16.59 -17.36
C ALA A 40 -4.03 -15.40 -16.63
N VAL A 41 -3.08 -15.69 -15.72
CA VAL A 41 -2.25 -14.71 -15.03
C VAL A 41 -0.86 -14.71 -15.65
N TYR A 42 -0.42 -13.55 -16.14
CA TYR A 42 0.92 -13.34 -16.69
C TYR A 42 1.76 -12.54 -15.72
N GLU A 43 2.89 -13.11 -15.30
CA GLU A 43 3.87 -12.46 -14.42
C GLU A 43 5.25 -12.50 -15.09
N SER A 44 5.90 -11.34 -15.14
CA SER A 44 7.22 -11.19 -15.76
C SER A 44 8.36 -11.75 -14.92
N ALA A 45 8.16 -11.84 -13.60
CA ALA A 45 9.15 -12.36 -12.65
C ALA A 45 9.02 -13.90 -12.50
N PRO A 46 10.08 -14.57 -11.99
CA PRO A 46 10.04 -16.00 -11.70
C PRO A 46 9.23 -16.35 -10.44
N ARG A 47 8.57 -15.38 -9.82
CA ARG A 47 7.75 -15.54 -8.62
C ARG A 47 6.53 -14.64 -8.62
N LEU A 48 5.48 -15.07 -7.94
CA LEU A 48 4.32 -14.27 -7.61
C LEU A 48 4.59 -13.33 -6.42
N GLY A 49 3.66 -12.38 -6.19
CA GLY A 49 3.63 -11.50 -5.03
C GLY A 49 4.05 -10.05 -5.32
N GLY A 50 4.76 -9.81 -6.43
CA GLY A 50 5.27 -8.47 -6.75
C GLY A 50 6.16 -7.92 -5.62
N VAL A 51 5.77 -6.80 -5.00
CA VAL A 51 6.50 -6.20 -3.88
C VAL A 51 6.37 -6.97 -2.56
N ILE A 52 5.41 -7.88 -2.43
CA ILE A 52 5.32 -8.79 -1.29
C ILE A 52 6.39 -9.87 -1.48
N ALA A 53 7.31 -9.94 -0.54
CA ALA A 53 8.36 -10.94 -0.49
C ALA A 53 8.68 -11.23 0.97
N SER A 54 8.53 -12.47 1.39
CA SER A 54 8.90 -12.93 2.73
C SER A 54 9.93 -14.03 2.61
N GLU A 55 10.91 -14.03 3.49
CA GLU A 55 11.90 -15.11 3.62
C GLU A 55 12.11 -15.46 5.10
N THR A 56 12.63 -16.63 5.38
CA THR A 56 12.99 -17.04 6.73
C THR A 56 14.49 -17.28 6.82
N VAL A 57 15.16 -16.60 7.75
CA VAL A 57 16.60 -16.74 8.02
C VAL A 57 16.76 -16.94 9.52
N ASP A 58 17.44 -18.02 9.92
CA ASP A 58 17.66 -18.41 11.32
C ASP A 58 16.38 -18.40 12.15
N GLY A 59 15.25 -18.82 11.54
CA GLY A 59 13.93 -18.83 12.14
C GLY A 59 13.24 -17.45 12.23
N CYS A 60 13.92 -16.36 11.84
CA CYS A 60 13.35 -15.03 11.76
C CYS A 60 12.60 -14.83 10.44
N VAL A 61 11.37 -14.38 10.50
CA VAL A 61 10.57 -14.03 9.31
C VAL A 61 10.87 -12.60 8.89
N ILE A 62 11.44 -12.47 7.70
CA ILE A 62 11.89 -11.19 7.10
C ILE A 62 10.94 -10.80 5.99
N GLU A 63 10.56 -9.53 5.96
CA GLU A 63 9.75 -8.95 4.87
C GLU A 63 10.60 -8.03 4.00
N GLY A 64 10.62 -8.29 2.72
CA GLY A 64 11.22 -7.39 1.73
C GLY A 64 10.34 -6.19 1.38
N GLY A 65 9.01 -6.38 1.42
CA GLY A 65 7.99 -5.38 1.09
C GLY A 65 7.12 -4.97 2.29
N PRO A 66 5.79 -4.88 2.16
CA PRO A 66 4.89 -4.57 3.27
C PRO A 66 4.96 -5.68 4.34
N ASP A 67 5.08 -5.29 5.61
CA ASP A 67 5.17 -6.24 6.74
C ASP A 67 3.83 -6.51 7.43
N SER A 68 2.83 -5.70 7.14
CA SER A 68 1.54 -5.72 7.84
C SER A 68 0.51 -4.86 7.12
N TRP A 69 -0.73 -4.96 7.59
CA TRP A 69 -1.83 -4.09 7.15
C TRP A 69 -2.54 -3.47 8.35
N LEU A 70 -3.31 -2.39 8.10
CA LEU A 70 -4.19 -1.78 9.11
C LEU A 70 -5.37 -2.70 9.40
N THR A 71 -5.55 -3.07 10.66
CA THR A 71 -6.62 -3.98 11.10
C THR A 71 -8.02 -3.45 10.80
N GLU A 72 -8.19 -2.12 10.77
CA GLU A 72 -9.47 -1.47 10.44
C GLU A 72 -9.92 -1.70 8.98
N LYS A 73 -9.00 -2.12 8.08
CA LYS A 73 -9.31 -2.43 6.68
C LYS A 73 -9.58 -3.93 6.51
N PRO A 74 -10.85 -4.35 6.31
CA PRO A 74 -11.25 -5.75 6.46
C PRO A 74 -10.81 -6.69 5.33
N ALA A 75 -10.48 -6.16 4.13
CA ALA A 75 -10.28 -6.98 2.93
C ALA A 75 -9.19 -8.06 3.08
N ALA A 76 -8.04 -7.73 3.71
CA ALA A 76 -6.97 -8.71 3.90
C ALA A 76 -7.37 -9.83 4.87
N ALA A 77 -8.00 -9.49 6.00
CA ALA A 77 -8.48 -10.49 6.94
C ALA A 77 -9.65 -11.32 6.38
N ALA A 78 -10.50 -10.73 5.52
CA ALA A 78 -11.53 -11.46 4.79
C ALA A 78 -10.94 -12.46 3.83
N LEU A 79 -9.95 -12.04 3.04
CA LEU A 79 -9.23 -12.93 2.11
C LEU A 79 -8.55 -14.09 2.86
N CYS A 80 -7.88 -13.81 3.98
CA CYS A 80 -7.27 -14.89 4.80
C CYS A 80 -8.30 -15.92 5.27
N ARG A 81 -9.53 -15.49 5.65
CA ARG A 81 -10.61 -16.41 6.01
C ARG A 81 -11.09 -17.26 4.82
N GLU A 82 -11.28 -16.61 3.66
CA GLU A 82 -11.67 -17.29 2.43
C GLU A 82 -10.66 -18.37 2.00
N LEU A 83 -9.37 -18.09 2.20
CA LEU A 83 -8.27 -18.97 1.86
C LEU A 83 -8.00 -20.08 2.92
N GLY A 84 -8.68 -20.04 4.08
CA GLY A 84 -8.48 -21.01 5.16
C GLY A 84 -7.21 -20.78 5.99
N ILE A 85 -6.60 -19.60 5.95
CA ILE A 85 -5.38 -19.24 6.70
C ILE A 85 -5.63 -18.21 7.82
N ALA A 86 -6.85 -18.14 8.33
CA ALA A 86 -7.21 -17.18 9.38
C ALA A 86 -6.46 -17.42 10.70
N ASP A 87 -6.06 -18.65 10.98
CA ASP A 87 -5.24 -19.07 12.14
C ASP A 87 -3.79 -18.53 12.05
N GLN A 88 -3.33 -18.16 10.85
CA GLN A 88 -2.02 -17.55 10.64
C GLN A 88 -2.01 -16.05 10.91
N ILE A 89 -3.17 -15.43 11.12
CA ILE A 89 -3.27 -14.00 11.42
C ILE A 89 -2.63 -13.70 12.77
N LEU A 90 -1.69 -12.74 12.75
CA LEU A 90 -0.91 -12.33 13.93
C LEU A 90 -1.14 -10.84 14.20
N PRO A 91 -1.71 -10.46 15.35
CA PRO A 91 -1.88 -9.07 15.73
C PRO A 91 -0.55 -8.43 16.17
N SER A 92 -0.44 -7.10 16.06
CA SER A 92 0.67 -6.36 16.64
C SER A 92 0.59 -6.33 18.18
N ASN A 93 1.75 -6.23 18.85
CA ASN A 93 1.86 -6.15 20.31
C ASN A 93 1.59 -4.72 20.80
N ASP A 94 0.32 -4.30 20.78
CA ASP A 94 -0.07 -2.93 21.11
C ASP A 94 0.21 -2.53 22.57
N ALA A 95 0.52 -3.48 23.45
CA ALA A 95 1.00 -3.20 24.81
C ALA A 95 2.37 -2.50 24.82
N GLN A 96 3.18 -2.73 23.78
CA GLN A 96 4.49 -2.10 23.58
C GLN A 96 4.47 -1.03 22.47
N ARG A 97 3.30 -0.55 22.07
CA ARG A 97 3.13 0.40 20.99
C ARG A 97 3.64 1.80 21.35
N LYS A 98 4.96 1.94 21.39
CA LYS A 98 5.64 3.25 21.45
C LYS A 98 6.42 3.46 20.17
N THR A 99 6.27 4.64 19.57
CA THR A 99 7.08 5.08 18.44
C THR A 99 7.86 6.31 18.86
N TYR A 100 9.10 6.39 18.45
CA TYR A 100 9.97 7.52 18.75
C TYR A 100 10.21 8.36 17.49
N ILE A 101 10.50 9.62 17.68
CA ILE A 101 11.02 10.52 16.65
C ILE A 101 12.44 10.92 17.05
N LEU A 102 13.37 10.86 16.12
CA LEU A 102 14.70 11.39 16.31
C LEU A 102 14.64 12.92 16.32
N VAL A 103 15.11 13.58 17.38
CA VAL A 103 15.15 15.03 17.51
C VAL A 103 16.48 15.41 18.15
N HIS A 104 17.32 16.14 17.41
CA HIS A 104 18.67 16.54 17.87
C HIS A 104 19.46 15.32 18.38
N ASN A 105 19.49 14.27 17.59
CA ASN A 105 20.16 13.00 17.87
C ASN A 105 19.68 12.28 19.17
N ARG A 106 18.43 12.52 19.59
CA ARG A 106 17.80 11.86 20.73
C ARG A 106 16.45 11.29 20.35
N LEU A 107 16.14 10.10 20.81
CA LEU A 107 14.83 9.48 20.62
C LEU A 107 13.80 10.10 21.58
N VAL A 108 12.84 10.82 21.04
CA VAL A 108 11.74 11.44 21.77
C VAL A 108 10.48 10.62 21.51
N PRO A 109 9.82 10.09 22.54
CA PRO A 109 8.58 9.31 22.32
C PRO A 109 7.49 10.21 21.77
N LEU A 110 6.70 9.67 20.83
CA LEU A 110 5.45 10.30 20.42
C LEU A 110 4.53 10.40 21.65
N PRO A 111 3.97 11.56 21.93
CA PRO A 111 3.08 11.73 23.07
C PRO A 111 1.80 10.91 22.89
N ASP A 112 1.32 10.31 23.95
CA ASP A 112 0.01 9.65 23.96
C ASP A 112 -1.09 10.63 23.54
N GLY A 113 -1.97 10.16 22.65
CA GLY A 113 -3.09 10.96 22.20
C GLY A 113 -2.78 11.83 20.98
N LEU A 114 -1.69 11.57 20.26
CA LEU A 114 -1.60 11.97 18.85
C LEU A 114 -2.35 10.96 18.00
N MET A 115 -3.40 11.44 17.33
CA MET A 115 -4.17 10.64 16.39
C MET A 115 -4.15 11.36 15.04
N PHE A 116 -3.68 10.68 13.99
CA PHE A 116 -3.52 11.30 12.67
C PHE A 116 -2.81 12.68 12.70
N MET A 117 -1.74 12.80 13.50
CA MET A 117 -0.94 14.04 13.65
C MET A 117 -1.63 15.16 14.44
N ILE A 118 -2.84 14.95 14.94
CA ILE A 118 -3.61 15.94 15.70
C ILE A 118 -3.55 15.59 17.19
N PRO A 119 -3.25 16.56 18.06
CA PRO A 119 -3.26 16.33 19.50
C PRO A 119 -4.68 16.13 20.01
N THR A 120 -4.95 14.94 20.57
CA THR A 120 -6.24 14.62 21.24
C THR A 120 -6.15 14.72 22.75
N LYS A 121 -4.93 14.75 23.30
CA LYS A 121 -4.65 14.95 24.72
C LYS A 121 -3.74 16.17 24.87
N LEU A 122 -4.26 17.27 25.42
CA LEU A 122 -3.55 18.53 25.53
C LEU A 122 -2.35 18.44 26.50
N VAL A 123 -2.51 17.75 27.64
CA VAL A 123 -1.46 17.66 28.66
C VAL A 123 -0.20 16.94 28.16
N PRO A 124 -0.26 15.72 27.61
CA PRO A 124 0.94 15.09 27.04
C PRO A 124 1.58 15.92 25.92
N THR A 125 0.77 16.60 25.10
CA THR A 125 1.28 17.48 24.03
C THR A 125 1.98 18.71 24.58
N ALA A 126 1.50 19.28 25.68
CA ALA A 126 2.12 20.43 26.32
C ALA A 126 3.51 20.09 26.91
N PHE A 127 3.68 18.89 27.45
CA PHE A 127 4.93 18.48 28.11
C PHE A 127 5.91 17.71 27.22
N THR A 128 5.54 17.35 25.98
CA THR A 128 6.47 16.68 25.08
C THR A 128 7.66 17.55 24.72
N ARG A 129 8.82 16.93 24.51
CA ARG A 129 10.02 17.56 23.95
C ARG A 129 10.05 17.57 22.43
N LEU A 130 9.01 17.01 21.79
CA LEU A 130 8.90 16.92 20.33
C LEU A 130 8.75 18.30 19.69
N PHE A 131 8.03 19.21 20.35
CA PHE A 131 7.74 20.56 19.84
C PHE A 131 8.28 21.67 20.74
N SER A 132 8.69 22.75 20.09
CA SER A 132 9.06 24.00 20.75
C SER A 132 7.83 24.71 21.36
N TRP A 133 8.07 25.61 22.29
CA TRP A 133 6.98 26.41 22.90
C TRP A 133 6.17 27.24 21.89
N PRO A 134 6.79 27.91 20.87
CA PRO A 134 6.02 28.60 19.83
C PRO A 134 5.04 27.67 19.09
N THR A 135 5.46 26.45 18.74
CA THR A 135 4.59 25.47 18.08
C THR A 135 3.44 25.02 18.99
N LYS A 136 3.70 24.80 20.27
CA LYS A 136 2.65 24.45 21.25
C LYS A 136 1.62 25.58 21.39
N LEU A 137 2.06 26.82 21.41
CA LEU A 137 1.17 28.00 21.43
C LEU A 137 0.34 28.09 20.13
N ARG A 138 0.96 27.78 18.99
CA ARG A 138 0.23 27.73 17.70
C ARG A 138 -0.82 26.64 17.68
N MET A 139 -0.52 25.46 18.22
CA MET A 139 -1.47 24.37 18.39
C MET A 139 -2.65 24.77 19.29
N ALA A 140 -2.38 25.49 20.39
CA ALA A 140 -3.43 26.02 21.27
C ALA A 140 -4.26 27.10 20.57
N ARG A 141 -3.61 27.97 19.78
CA ARG A 141 -4.30 29.03 19.02
C ARG A 141 -5.20 28.41 17.93
N GLU A 142 -4.82 27.31 17.31
CA GLU A 142 -5.63 26.60 16.30
C GLU A 142 -7.00 26.19 16.86
N TYR A 143 -7.04 25.79 18.13
CA TYR A 143 -8.31 25.47 18.78
C TYR A 143 -9.24 26.67 18.89
N LEU A 144 -8.72 27.87 19.13
CA LEU A 144 -9.51 29.09 19.30
C LEU A 144 -9.77 29.83 17.99
N PHE A 145 -8.73 29.92 17.16
CA PHE A 145 -8.69 30.71 15.92
C PHE A 145 -8.17 29.84 14.77
N PRO A 146 -8.98 28.88 14.28
CA PRO A 146 -8.58 28.03 13.17
C PRO A 146 -8.43 28.83 11.88
N PRO A 147 -7.51 28.43 10.99
CA PRO A 147 -7.39 29.04 9.67
C PRO A 147 -8.63 28.71 8.81
N PRO A 148 -8.89 29.50 7.74
CA PRO A 148 -9.92 29.16 6.78
C PRO A 148 -9.58 27.88 6.04
N PRO A 149 -10.58 27.05 5.63
CA PRO A 149 -10.35 25.88 4.78
C PRO A 149 -9.75 26.27 3.42
N ALA A 150 -8.93 25.38 2.85
CA ALA A 150 -8.40 25.58 1.51
C ALA A 150 -9.51 25.46 0.45
N ALA A 151 -9.52 26.36 -0.54
CA ALA A 151 -10.48 26.34 -1.64
C ALA A 151 -10.22 25.17 -2.61
N HIS A 152 -8.95 24.80 -2.80
CA HIS A 152 -8.50 23.76 -3.73
C HIS A 152 -7.80 22.63 -2.97
N ASP A 153 -7.42 21.58 -3.71
CA ASP A 153 -6.58 20.52 -3.16
C ASP A 153 -5.22 21.11 -2.78
N GLU A 154 -4.71 20.71 -1.63
CA GLU A 154 -3.42 21.16 -1.10
C GLU A 154 -2.60 19.97 -0.63
N SER A 155 -1.31 20.18 -0.40
CA SER A 155 -0.46 19.14 0.16
C SER A 155 -0.75 18.92 1.65
N VAL A 156 -0.42 17.74 2.15
CA VAL A 156 -0.51 17.42 3.58
C VAL A 156 0.37 18.38 4.40
N ALA A 157 1.54 18.77 3.84
CA ALA A 157 2.41 19.75 4.48
C ALA A 157 1.78 21.14 4.57
N ASP A 158 1.09 21.58 3.50
CA ASP A 158 0.46 22.90 3.48
C ASP A 158 -0.71 23.00 4.49
N MET A 159 -1.59 21.98 4.49
CA MET A 159 -2.65 21.90 5.50
C MET A 159 -2.08 21.90 6.91
N THR A 160 -1.05 21.08 7.17
CA THR A 160 -0.42 21.00 8.49
C THR A 160 0.25 22.31 8.87
N ARG A 161 0.97 22.94 7.95
CA ARG A 161 1.64 24.23 8.16
C ARG A 161 0.63 25.33 8.51
N ARG A 162 -0.49 25.34 7.81
CA ARG A 162 -1.58 26.29 8.01
C ARG A 162 -2.20 26.16 9.41
N HIS A 163 -2.46 24.94 9.88
CA HIS A 163 -3.02 24.68 11.20
C HIS A 163 -1.98 24.74 12.34
N PHE A 164 -0.86 24.01 12.20
CA PHE A 164 0.03 23.71 13.32
C PHE A 164 1.46 24.23 13.16
N GLY A 165 1.83 24.75 11.99
CA GLY A 165 3.15 25.32 11.71
C GLY A 165 4.19 24.34 11.16
N GLN A 166 5.31 24.89 10.69
CA GLN A 166 6.35 24.16 9.97
C GLN A 166 7.00 23.07 10.83
N GLU A 167 7.28 23.34 12.09
CA GLU A 167 7.91 22.35 12.98
C GLU A 167 7.08 21.07 13.11
N THR A 168 5.74 21.17 13.05
CA THR A 168 4.85 20.01 13.05
C THR A 168 4.97 19.23 11.75
N VAL A 169 5.13 19.90 10.62
CA VAL A 169 5.42 19.24 9.34
C VAL A 169 6.73 18.47 9.44
N ASP A 170 7.79 19.13 9.87
CA ASP A 170 9.14 18.60 9.84
C ASP A 170 9.35 17.43 10.81
N ARG A 171 8.85 17.58 12.05
CA ARG A 171 9.11 16.61 13.13
C ARG A 171 8.09 15.52 13.27
N LEU A 172 6.88 15.68 12.71
CA LEU A 172 5.83 14.70 12.90
C LEU A 172 5.26 14.18 11.57
N VAL A 173 4.76 15.10 10.72
CA VAL A 173 3.98 14.72 9.55
C VAL A 173 4.86 14.08 8.47
N SER A 174 5.96 14.74 8.10
CA SER A 174 6.87 14.23 7.08
C SER A 174 7.48 12.88 7.45
N PRO A 175 8.01 12.65 8.68
CA PRO A 175 8.50 11.33 9.05
C PRO A 175 7.43 10.24 9.06
N LEU A 176 6.21 10.55 9.50
CA LEU A 176 5.11 9.58 9.49
C LEU A 176 4.70 9.20 8.07
N LEU A 177 4.58 10.18 7.17
CA LEU A 177 4.20 9.92 5.79
C LEU A 177 5.33 9.23 5.00
N SER A 178 6.59 9.61 5.21
CA SER A 178 7.71 8.91 4.57
C SER A 178 7.80 7.46 5.06
N GLY A 179 7.51 7.18 6.32
CA GLY A 179 7.49 5.81 6.86
C GLY A 179 6.34 4.94 6.33
N VAL A 180 5.19 5.55 5.98
CA VAL A 180 3.99 4.83 5.51
C VAL A 180 3.89 4.84 3.97
N TYR A 181 4.14 5.99 3.34
CA TYR A 181 3.96 6.21 1.91
C TYR A 181 5.29 6.27 1.14
N GLY A 182 6.44 6.26 1.82
CA GLY A 182 7.72 6.54 1.17
C GLY A 182 7.74 7.89 0.44
N GLY A 183 6.82 8.80 0.79
CA GLY A 183 6.51 10.01 0.05
C GLY A 183 6.88 11.29 0.78
N ASP A 184 6.88 12.38 0.01
CA ASP A 184 7.11 13.74 0.50
C ASP A 184 5.77 14.40 0.86
N ALA A 185 5.62 14.79 2.12
CA ALA A 185 4.42 15.48 2.61
C ALA A 185 4.09 16.78 1.84
N THR A 186 5.08 17.41 1.19
CA THR A 186 4.90 18.63 0.38
C THR A 186 4.28 18.36 -0.98
N GLN A 187 4.26 17.11 -1.43
CA GLN A 187 3.72 16.67 -2.71
C GLN A 187 2.39 15.92 -2.56
N LEU A 188 2.22 15.19 -1.45
CA LEU A 188 1.06 14.32 -1.23
C LEU A 188 -0.21 15.15 -1.00
N SER A 189 -1.26 14.86 -1.77
CA SER A 189 -2.60 15.45 -1.63
C SER A 189 -3.26 15.07 -0.32
N VAL A 190 -3.69 16.05 0.45
CA VAL A 190 -4.43 15.77 1.68
C VAL A 190 -5.80 15.12 1.39
N ARG A 191 -6.46 15.49 0.29
CA ARG A 191 -7.74 14.91 -0.14
C ARG A 191 -7.61 13.42 -0.49
N ALA A 192 -6.52 13.05 -1.14
CA ALA A 192 -6.29 11.68 -1.56
C ALA A 192 -5.75 10.78 -0.44
N VAL A 193 -4.87 11.30 0.42
CA VAL A 193 -4.15 10.53 1.46
C VAL A 193 -4.85 10.54 2.80
N LEU A 194 -5.42 11.70 3.20
CA LEU A 194 -6.05 11.92 4.51
C LEU A 194 -7.45 12.57 4.38
N PRO A 195 -8.38 11.98 3.62
CA PRO A 195 -9.70 12.60 3.37
C PRO A 195 -10.48 12.91 4.63
N ARG A 196 -10.29 12.14 5.71
CA ARG A 196 -10.92 12.41 7.01
C ARG A 196 -10.48 13.75 7.60
N MET A 197 -9.23 14.18 7.39
CA MET A 197 -8.78 15.49 7.87
C MET A 197 -9.49 16.63 7.15
N VAL A 198 -9.69 16.50 5.86
CA VAL A 198 -10.43 17.47 5.05
C VAL A 198 -11.89 17.57 5.53
N GLN A 199 -12.55 16.43 5.76
CA GLN A 199 -13.91 16.40 6.32
C GLN A 199 -13.98 17.04 7.71
N MET A 200 -12.99 16.78 8.57
CA MET A 200 -12.91 17.40 9.90
C MET A 200 -12.76 18.91 9.81
N GLU A 201 -11.91 19.41 8.92
CA GLU A 201 -11.76 20.85 8.68
C GLU A 201 -13.04 21.49 8.16
N GLN A 202 -13.72 20.88 7.18
CA GLN A 202 -14.97 21.35 6.63
C GLN A 202 -16.07 21.45 7.68
N ASN A 203 -16.19 20.44 8.55
CA ASN A 203 -17.26 20.36 9.55
C ASN A 203 -17.01 21.23 10.80
N HIS A 204 -15.75 21.40 11.20
CA HIS A 204 -15.40 22.02 12.47
C HIS A 204 -14.46 23.21 12.35
N ARG A 205 -13.92 23.50 11.17
CA ARG A 205 -12.82 24.42 10.89
C ARG A 205 -11.51 24.05 11.62
N SER A 206 -11.57 23.83 12.92
CA SER A 206 -10.46 23.39 13.75
C SER A 206 -10.33 21.87 13.72
N LEU A 207 -9.16 21.37 13.35
CA LEU A 207 -8.84 19.95 13.42
C LEU A 207 -8.80 19.44 14.86
N THR A 208 -8.32 20.27 15.79
CA THR A 208 -8.30 19.96 17.23
C THR A 208 -9.72 19.83 17.79
N ARG A 209 -10.64 20.76 17.45
CA ARG A 209 -12.06 20.66 17.85
C ARG A 209 -12.72 19.41 17.27
N ALA A 210 -12.49 19.14 15.99
CA ALA A 210 -13.02 17.96 15.33
C ALA A 210 -12.62 16.65 16.03
N MET A 211 -11.34 16.53 16.37
CA MET A 211 -10.82 15.35 17.06
C MET A 211 -11.37 15.21 18.50
N LEU A 212 -11.50 16.31 19.22
CA LEU A 212 -12.11 16.29 20.55
C LEU A 212 -13.61 15.94 20.49
N ALA A 213 -14.33 16.42 19.48
CA ALA A 213 -15.74 16.05 19.22
C ALA A 213 -15.85 14.55 18.87
N ALA A 214 -15.05 14.06 17.92
CA ALA A 214 -15.05 12.66 17.54
C ALA A 214 -14.72 11.71 18.73
N ARG A 215 -13.87 12.15 19.65
CA ARG A 215 -13.57 11.38 20.86
C ARG A 215 -14.77 11.30 21.84
N LYS A 216 -15.58 12.37 21.94
CA LYS A 216 -16.79 12.38 22.77
C LYS A 216 -17.91 11.51 22.22
N THR A 217 -18.01 11.43 20.88
CA THR A 217 -19.02 10.67 20.16
C THR A 217 -18.57 9.24 19.82
N ALA A 218 -17.26 8.93 19.98
CA ALA A 218 -16.79 7.58 19.79
C ALA A 218 -17.58 6.68 20.75
N PRO A 219 -18.25 5.61 20.27
CA PRO A 219 -18.93 4.69 21.15
C PRO A 219 -17.91 4.20 22.15
N VAL A 220 -18.12 4.44 23.43
CA VAL A 220 -17.46 3.66 24.48
C VAL A 220 -17.76 2.23 24.08
N PRO A 221 -16.75 1.37 23.88
CA PRO A 221 -17.01 -0.02 23.55
C PRO A 221 -17.97 -0.52 24.65
N LYS A 222 -19.26 -0.65 24.32
CA LYS A 222 -20.22 -1.26 25.23
C LYS A 222 -19.61 -2.60 25.52
N SER A 223 -19.20 -2.76 26.77
CA SER A 223 -18.66 -3.97 27.37
C SER A 223 -18.19 -4.98 26.33
N ALA A 224 -16.88 -5.00 26.07
CA ALA A 224 -16.30 -6.24 25.60
C ALA A 224 -16.93 -7.33 26.47
N THR A 225 -17.69 -8.22 25.85
CA THR A 225 -17.82 -9.54 26.41
C THR A 225 -16.42 -9.96 26.83
N PRO A 226 -16.20 -10.48 28.04
CA PRO A 226 -14.85 -10.66 28.62
C PRO A 226 -13.91 -11.60 27.85
N SER A 227 -14.21 -11.96 26.61
CA SER A 227 -13.58 -13.06 25.88
C SER A 227 -12.96 -12.73 24.51
N GLY A 228 -12.75 -11.44 24.14
CA GLY A 228 -12.07 -11.12 22.87
C GLY A 228 -10.89 -10.14 23.06
N PRO A 229 -9.71 -10.40 22.47
CA PRO A 229 -8.60 -9.45 22.47
C PRO A 229 -9.03 -8.17 21.75
N ARG A 230 -8.64 -7.00 22.29
CA ARG A 230 -8.88 -5.69 21.66
C ARG A 230 -8.28 -5.67 20.26
N PRO A 231 -8.98 -5.16 19.22
CA PRO A 231 -8.39 -5.04 17.90
C PRO A 231 -7.13 -4.17 17.97
N THR A 232 -6.01 -4.73 17.51
CA THR A 232 -4.72 -4.05 17.43
C THR A 232 -4.65 -3.18 16.18
N MET A 233 -3.70 -2.24 16.12
CA MET A 233 -3.58 -1.32 15.00
C MET A 233 -3.15 -2.02 13.72
N PHE A 234 -2.18 -2.93 13.84
CA PHE A 234 -1.60 -3.65 12.72
C PHE A 234 -1.85 -5.14 12.84
N THR A 235 -1.95 -5.76 11.71
CA THR A 235 -2.10 -7.22 11.57
C THR A 235 -1.14 -7.71 10.51
N THR A 236 -0.61 -8.91 10.70
CA THR A 236 0.29 -9.58 9.76
C THR A 236 -0.01 -11.08 9.71
N LEU A 237 0.80 -11.87 9.00
CA LEU A 237 0.75 -13.33 8.98
C LEU A 237 1.99 -13.92 9.67
N ARG A 238 1.82 -15.02 10.37
CA ARG A 238 2.87 -15.65 11.18
C ARG A 238 4.11 -16.03 10.35
N GLY A 239 3.93 -16.65 9.20
CA GLY A 239 5.01 -17.06 8.29
C GLY A 239 5.37 -16.04 7.23
N GLY A 240 4.87 -14.78 7.34
CA GLY A 240 5.13 -13.72 6.37
C GLY A 240 3.94 -13.40 5.48
N MET A 241 3.98 -12.20 4.91
CA MET A 241 2.92 -11.71 4.02
C MET A 241 2.76 -12.56 2.76
N ASN A 242 3.84 -13.26 2.34
CA ASN A 242 3.82 -14.14 1.18
C ASN A 242 2.88 -15.34 1.33
N GLN A 243 2.55 -15.76 2.57
CA GLN A 243 1.59 -16.83 2.81
C GLN A 243 0.24 -16.56 2.13
N MET A 244 -0.17 -15.29 2.01
CA MET A 244 -1.41 -14.94 1.32
C MET A 244 -1.33 -15.23 -0.18
N ILE A 245 -0.19 -14.93 -0.80
CA ILE A 245 0.07 -15.19 -2.23
C ILE A 245 0.11 -16.70 -2.49
N GLU A 246 0.83 -17.44 -1.66
CA GLU A 246 0.95 -18.90 -1.74
C GLU A 246 -0.40 -19.59 -1.56
N ALA A 247 -1.20 -19.15 -0.60
CA ALA A 247 -2.53 -19.70 -0.36
C ALA A 247 -3.50 -19.43 -1.52
N ILE A 248 -3.39 -18.29 -2.21
CA ILE A 248 -4.14 -18.05 -3.44
C ILE A 248 -3.65 -19.00 -4.53
N ALA A 249 -2.34 -19.00 -4.81
CA ALA A 249 -1.76 -19.77 -5.89
C ALA A 249 -2.09 -21.28 -5.80
N ALA A 250 -2.08 -21.84 -4.59
CA ALA A 250 -2.43 -23.22 -4.32
C ALA A 250 -3.90 -23.58 -4.64
N GLN A 251 -4.76 -22.59 -4.75
CA GLN A 251 -6.18 -22.79 -5.00
C GLN A 251 -6.63 -22.42 -6.42
N LEU A 252 -5.75 -21.83 -7.22
CA LEU A 252 -6.06 -21.50 -8.61
C LEU A 252 -6.07 -22.75 -9.50
N GLN A 253 -6.73 -22.65 -10.65
CA GLN A 253 -6.72 -23.70 -11.66
C GLN A 253 -5.28 -24.01 -12.10
N PRO A 254 -4.85 -25.30 -12.15
CA PRO A 254 -3.54 -25.65 -12.67
C PRO A 254 -3.33 -25.12 -14.10
N GLY A 255 -2.16 -24.56 -14.36
CA GLY A 255 -1.81 -23.99 -15.67
C GLY A 255 -2.36 -22.59 -15.94
N SER A 256 -3.12 -21.97 -15.02
CA SER A 256 -3.62 -20.59 -15.19
C SER A 256 -2.57 -19.52 -14.89
N VAL A 257 -1.42 -19.86 -14.30
CA VAL A 257 -0.36 -18.92 -13.94
C VAL A 257 0.86 -19.14 -14.81
N HIS A 258 1.32 -18.07 -15.46
CA HIS A 258 2.48 -18.06 -16.35
C HIS A 258 3.54 -17.14 -15.76
N LEU A 259 4.56 -17.72 -15.10
CA LEU A 259 5.74 -17.00 -14.60
C LEU A 259 6.74 -16.79 -15.74
N ASP A 260 7.74 -15.91 -15.52
CA ASP A 260 8.75 -15.56 -16.52
C ASP A 260 8.14 -15.21 -17.89
N THR A 261 6.91 -14.66 -17.87
CA THR A 261 6.14 -14.39 -19.07
C THR A 261 5.77 -12.89 -19.15
N PRO A 262 6.72 -12.04 -19.53
CA PRO A 262 6.47 -10.61 -19.71
C PRO A 262 5.49 -10.37 -20.86
N VAL A 263 4.50 -9.52 -20.61
CA VAL A 263 3.59 -9.06 -21.67
C VAL A 263 4.20 -7.83 -22.32
N HIS A 264 4.46 -7.93 -23.63
CA HIS A 264 5.10 -6.86 -24.39
C HIS A 264 4.10 -5.88 -25.01
N ALA A 265 2.92 -6.38 -25.42
CA ALA A 265 1.88 -5.56 -26.01
C ALA A 265 0.49 -6.13 -25.70
N VAL A 266 -0.46 -5.21 -25.63
CA VAL A 266 -1.90 -5.55 -25.67
C VAL A 266 -2.54 -4.78 -26.80
N ASN A 267 -3.52 -5.37 -27.48
CA ASN A 267 -4.25 -4.71 -28.55
C ASN A 267 -5.74 -5.01 -28.44
N ARG A 268 -6.56 -4.09 -28.91
CA ARG A 268 -7.98 -4.39 -29.16
C ARG A 268 -8.12 -5.15 -30.46
N ILE A 269 -9.01 -6.10 -30.47
CA ILE A 269 -9.35 -6.88 -31.68
C ILE A 269 -10.83 -6.72 -32.01
N GLU A 270 -11.13 -6.61 -33.30
CA GLU A 270 -12.51 -6.63 -33.81
C GLU A 270 -13.08 -8.05 -33.70
N PRO A 271 -14.43 -8.21 -33.80
CA PRO A 271 -15.05 -9.54 -33.82
C PRO A 271 -14.51 -10.46 -34.93
N ASP A 272 -14.06 -9.90 -36.04
CA ASP A 272 -13.43 -10.64 -37.17
C ASP A 272 -11.95 -10.98 -36.93
N GLY A 273 -11.40 -10.62 -35.76
CA GLY A 273 -10.02 -10.89 -35.35
C GLY A 273 -8.99 -9.91 -35.88
N ARG A 274 -9.37 -8.83 -36.54
CA ARG A 274 -8.46 -7.76 -36.97
C ARG A 274 -8.18 -6.81 -35.82
N ARG A 275 -7.03 -6.10 -35.86
CA ARG A 275 -6.77 -5.01 -34.92
C ARG A 275 -7.81 -3.91 -35.06
N ALA A 276 -8.50 -3.56 -33.98
CA ALA A 276 -9.46 -2.46 -33.96
C ALA A 276 -8.75 -1.11 -34.16
N ARG A 277 -9.33 -0.23 -34.96
CA ARG A 277 -8.91 1.18 -35.02
C ARG A 277 -9.33 1.88 -33.73
N ALA A 278 -8.56 2.87 -33.29
CA ALA A 278 -8.68 3.56 -31.99
C ALA A 278 -10.06 4.13 -31.63
N ALA A 279 -11.07 4.09 -32.52
CA ALA A 279 -12.41 4.63 -32.32
C ALA A 279 -13.54 3.62 -32.62
N ALA A 280 -13.27 2.31 -32.76
CA ALA A 280 -14.31 1.34 -33.09
C ALA A 280 -15.21 1.03 -31.90
N PRO A 281 -16.55 1.01 -32.05
CA PRO A 281 -17.44 0.58 -30.99
C PRO A 281 -17.32 -0.91 -30.69
N ALA A 282 -17.52 -1.24 -29.49
CA ALA A 282 -17.10 -2.33 -28.69
C ALA A 282 -17.85 -3.66 -28.87
N GLN A 283 -17.48 -4.49 -29.79
CA GLN A 283 -17.83 -5.92 -29.76
C GLN A 283 -16.61 -6.84 -29.95
N GLY A 284 -15.40 -6.30 -29.84
CA GLY A 284 -14.16 -7.06 -29.94
C GLY A 284 -13.56 -7.41 -28.58
N GLY A 285 -12.59 -8.33 -28.60
CA GLY A 285 -11.81 -8.74 -27.43
C GLY A 285 -10.47 -8.00 -27.31
N TRP A 286 -9.58 -8.65 -26.63
CA TRP A 286 -8.21 -8.23 -26.38
C TRP A 286 -7.23 -9.27 -26.89
N SER A 287 -6.09 -8.86 -27.41
CA SER A 287 -4.96 -9.75 -27.62
C SER A 287 -3.81 -9.36 -26.68
N VAL A 288 -3.17 -10.36 -26.13
CA VAL A 288 -2.01 -10.27 -25.24
C VAL A 288 -0.83 -10.90 -25.94
N GLU A 289 0.26 -10.17 -26.10
CA GLU A 289 1.47 -10.62 -26.78
C GLU A 289 2.60 -10.84 -25.78
N THR A 290 3.15 -12.05 -25.78
CA THR A 290 4.23 -12.51 -24.93
C THR A 290 5.39 -13.04 -25.79
N PRO A 291 6.57 -13.36 -25.24
CA PRO A 291 7.64 -14.03 -25.98
C PRO A 291 7.24 -15.39 -26.56
N PHE A 292 6.19 -16.01 -26.04
CA PHE A 292 5.75 -17.36 -26.42
C PHE A 292 4.61 -17.35 -27.46
N GLY A 293 4.10 -16.18 -27.81
CA GLY A 293 3.05 -16.02 -28.80
C GLY A 293 2.00 -14.97 -28.42
N GLN A 294 0.89 -15.03 -29.13
CA GLN A 294 -0.23 -14.10 -28.97
C GLN A 294 -1.51 -14.88 -28.64
N ASP A 295 -2.13 -14.52 -27.53
CA ASP A 295 -3.40 -15.08 -27.06
C ASP A 295 -4.54 -14.08 -27.16
N ARG A 296 -5.79 -14.60 -27.29
CA ARG A 296 -7.01 -13.79 -27.35
C ARG A 296 -7.84 -13.95 -26.08
N PHE A 297 -8.42 -12.84 -25.63
CA PHE A 297 -9.23 -12.75 -24.43
C PHE A 297 -10.44 -11.85 -24.66
N ASP A 298 -11.52 -12.12 -23.94
CA ASP A 298 -12.74 -11.29 -23.96
C ASP A 298 -12.60 -10.07 -23.03
N ALA A 299 -11.83 -10.19 -21.95
CA ALA A 299 -11.56 -9.10 -21.02
C ALA A 299 -10.08 -9.10 -20.54
N LEU A 300 -9.63 -7.94 -20.09
CA LEU A 300 -8.24 -7.68 -19.68
C LEU A 300 -8.21 -6.95 -18.34
N ILE A 301 -7.48 -7.49 -17.38
CA ILE A 301 -7.19 -6.86 -16.10
C ILE A 301 -5.71 -6.49 -16.06
N LEU A 302 -5.40 -5.20 -15.95
CA LEU A 302 -4.04 -4.72 -15.72
C LEU A 302 -3.82 -4.49 -14.22
N ALA A 303 -3.15 -5.42 -13.57
CA ALA A 303 -2.78 -5.38 -12.16
C ALA A 303 -1.31 -4.99 -11.98
N LEU A 304 -0.88 -3.98 -12.71
CA LEU A 304 0.48 -3.47 -12.85
C LEU A 304 0.65 -2.10 -12.16
N PRO A 305 1.90 -1.67 -11.90
CA PRO A 305 2.17 -0.26 -11.65
C PRO A 305 1.62 0.62 -12.78
N ALA A 306 1.14 1.82 -12.45
CA ALA A 306 0.47 2.68 -13.43
C ALA A 306 1.36 3.03 -14.63
N TRP A 307 2.67 3.23 -14.43
CA TRP A 307 3.62 3.48 -15.50
C TRP A 307 3.77 2.29 -16.48
N ALA A 308 3.68 1.06 -15.99
CA ALA A 308 3.72 -0.13 -16.83
C ALA A 308 2.40 -0.31 -17.61
N SER A 309 1.25 -0.08 -16.96
CA SER A 309 -0.05 -0.03 -17.63
C SER A 309 -0.10 1.05 -18.71
N ALA A 310 0.49 2.23 -18.43
CA ALA A 310 0.60 3.32 -19.41
C ALA A 310 1.37 2.89 -20.66
N SER A 311 2.46 2.16 -20.49
CA SER A 311 3.28 1.67 -21.61
C SER A 311 2.47 0.75 -22.52
N LEU A 312 1.69 -0.17 -21.96
CA LEU A 312 0.86 -1.10 -22.71
C LEU A 312 -0.33 -0.40 -23.41
N LEU A 313 -0.88 0.66 -22.82
CA LEU A 313 -2.07 1.34 -23.33
C LEU A 313 -1.78 2.50 -24.28
N ARG A 314 -0.52 2.88 -24.47
CA ARG A 314 -0.13 4.10 -25.22
C ARG A 314 -0.64 4.14 -26.65
N LEU A 315 -0.70 3.01 -27.33
CA LEU A 315 -1.17 2.91 -28.70
C LEU A 315 -2.69 2.71 -28.81
N ILE A 316 -3.36 2.40 -27.69
CA ILE A 316 -4.79 2.16 -27.61
C ILE A 316 -5.54 3.44 -27.23
N ASP A 317 -5.05 4.09 -26.16
CA ASP A 317 -5.64 5.32 -25.63
C ASP A 317 -4.54 6.21 -25.04
N ARG A 318 -4.06 7.15 -25.84
CA ARG A 318 -2.97 8.04 -25.45
C ARG A 318 -3.32 8.92 -24.25
N PRO A 319 -4.51 9.56 -24.14
CA PRO A 319 -4.90 10.31 -22.95
C PRO A 319 -4.90 9.47 -21.65
N LEU A 320 -5.38 8.23 -21.72
CA LEU A 320 -5.32 7.29 -20.59
C LEU A 320 -3.87 6.99 -20.20
N ALA A 321 -3.02 6.68 -21.16
CA ALA A 321 -1.61 6.40 -20.92
C ALA A 321 -0.87 7.60 -20.31
N GLU A 322 -1.14 8.82 -20.77
CA GLU A 322 -0.58 10.06 -20.22
C GLU A 322 -1.06 10.29 -18.77
N ALA A 323 -2.34 10.05 -18.48
CA ALA A 323 -2.89 10.14 -17.13
C ALA A 323 -2.24 9.12 -16.18
N LEU A 324 -2.05 7.88 -16.61
CA LEU A 324 -1.41 6.82 -15.83
C LEU A 324 0.08 7.09 -15.61
N SER A 325 0.83 7.49 -16.64
CA SER A 325 2.26 7.81 -16.53
C SER A 325 2.54 9.03 -15.65
N GLY A 326 1.55 9.91 -15.50
CA GLY A 326 1.62 11.07 -14.61
C GLY A 326 1.44 10.74 -13.13
N ILE A 327 1.22 9.48 -12.72
CA ILE A 327 1.20 9.07 -11.32
C ILE A 327 2.65 8.78 -10.89
N PRO A 328 3.23 9.60 -9.98
CA PRO A 328 4.59 9.38 -9.51
C PRO A 328 4.70 8.13 -8.65
N TYR A 329 5.91 7.59 -8.58
CA TYR A 329 6.23 6.46 -7.71
C TYR A 329 7.51 6.74 -6.93
N SER A 330 7.56 6.29 -5.69
CA SER A 330 8.78 6.26 -4.88
C SER A 330 9.38 4.86 -4.83
N SER A 331 10.68 4.84 -4.62
CA SER A 331 11.46 3.64 -4.40
C SER A 331 11.81 3.51 -2.92
N SER A 332 12.05 2.29 -2.47
CA SER A 332 12.45 2.02 -1.09
C SER A 332 13.49 0.91 -1.00
N ILE A 333 14.30 1.00 0.04
CA ILE A 333 15.25 -0.04 0.42
C ILE A 333 14.94 -0.42 1.86
N THR A 334 14.87 -1.71 2.13
CA THR A 334 14.82 -2.22 3.50
C THR A 334 16.10 -2.99 3.80
N VAL A 335 16.74 -2.66 4.92
CA VAL A 335 17.90 -3.39 5.47
C VAL A 335 17.43 -4.02 6.76
N THR A 336 17.34 -5.34 6.76
CA THR A 336 16.93 -6.11 7.94
C THR A 336 18.15 -6.78 8.55
N LEU A 337 18.33 -6.62 9.86
CA LEU A 337 19.49 -7.04 10.63
C LEU A 337 19.06 -7.95 11.77
N GLY A 338 19.64 -9.14 11.85
CA GLY A 338 19.40 -10.12 12.94
C GLY A 338 20.48 -10.06 13.99
N TYR A 339 20.08 -10.09 15.27
CA TYR A 339 20.98 -10.03 16.42
C TYR A 339 20.55 -11.06 17.48
N ASP A 340 21.43 -11.34 18.43
CA ASP A 340 21.04 -11.96 19.68
C ASP A 340 20.36 -10.91 20.58
N MET A 341 19.34 -11.32 21.33
CA MET A 341 18.52 -10.38 22.12
C MET A 341 19.31 -9.65 23.21
N GLU A 342 20.38 -10.26 23.69
CA GLU A 342 21.30 -9.66 24.66
C GLU A 342 21.96 -8.38 24.14
N GLU A 343 22.31 -8.36 22.86
CA GLU A 343 22.91 -7.19 22.19
C GLU A 343 21.91 -6.03 22.08
N LEU A 344 20.63 -6.35 22.00
CA LEU A 344 19.55 -5.39 21.91
C LEU A 344 18.94 -4.98 23.26
N ALA A 345 19.46 -5.46 24.38
CA ALA A 345 18.91 -5.23 25.72
C ALA A 345 18.82 -3.75 26.13
N LYS A 346 19.62 -2.87 25.52
CA LYS A 346 19.64 -1.42 25.78
C LYS A 346 18.66 -0.63 24.92
N LEU A 347 17.98 -1.28 23.97
CA LEU A 347 17.01 -0.59 23.11
C LEU A 347 15.83 -0.06 23.92
N PRO A 348 15.27 1.09 23.55
CA PRO A 348 14.05 1.57 24.18
C PRO A 348 12.88 0.65 23.83
N ALA A 349 12.00 0.37 24.80
CA ALA A 349 10.81 -0.42 24.57
C ALA A 349 9.87 0.28 23.57
N GLY A 350 9.42 -0.43 22.51
CA GLY A 350 8.54 0.14 21.50
C GLY A 350 8.64 -0.55 20.16
N PHE A 351 7.98 0.02 19.15
CA PHE A 351 7.96 -0.51 17.79
C PHE A 351 9.12 -0.01 16.92
N GLY A 352 9.81 1.05 17.37
CA GLY A 352 10.90 1.64 16.63
C GLY A 352 10.84 3.17 16.59
N PHE A 353 11.53 3.75 15.63
CA PHE A 353 11.65 5.20 15.50
C PHE A 353 11.60 5.66 14.05
N LEU A 354 11.24 6.93 13.88
CA LEU A 354 11.22 7.66 12.63
C LEU A 354 12.29 8.76 12.65
N VAL A 355 12.85 9.06 11.49
CA VAL A 355 13.93 10.03 11.34
C VAL A 355 13.44 11.18 10.46
N PRO A 356 13.25 12.38 11.02
CA PRO A 356 12.96 13.58 10.25
C PRO A 356 14.09 13.94 9.27
N ALA A 357 13.74 14.49 8.11
CA ALA A 357 14.73 14.96 7.13
C ALA A 357 15.65 16.06 7.72
N THR A 358 15.19 16.80 8.72
CA THR A 358 15.99 17.82 9.44
C THR A 358 17.19 17.23 10.19
N GLU A 359 17.16 15.93 10.51
CA GLU A 359 18.30 15.24 11.16
C GLU A 359 19.40 14.85 10.15
N LYS A 360 19.17 15.03 8.84
CA LYS A 360 20.14 14.78 7.75
C LYS A 360 20.75 13.37 7.78
N ARG A 361 19.91 12.37 8.03
CA ARG A 361 20.26 10.95 8.03
C ARG A 361 19.83 10.30 6.73
N THR A 362 20.47 9.19 6.39
CA THR A 362 20.08 8.36 5.25
C THR A 362 18.90 7.48 5.59
N MET A 363 18.83 7.02 6.84
CA MET A 363 17.74 6.21 7.36
C MET A 363 16.48 7.06 7.57
N LEU A 364 15.34 6.55 7.11
CA LEU A 364 14.02 7.17 7.31
C LEU A 364 13.32 6.65 8.56
N ALA A 365 13.55 5.39 8.90
CA ALA A 365 12.90 4.72 10.02
C ALA A 365 13.64 3.42 10.39
N CYS A 366 13.40 2.96 11.62
CA CYS A 366 13.79 1.62 12.05
C CYS A 366 12.64 0.99 12.85
N THR A 367 12.24 -0.23 12.49
CA THR A 367 11.24 -1.03 13.21
C THR A 367 11.93 -2.12 14.03
N PHE A 368 11.54 -2.27 15.28
CA PHE A 368 11.93 -3.37 16.16
C PHE A 368 10.91 -4.52 15.96
N VAL A 369 11.19 -5.40 15.00
CA VAL A 369 10.23 -6.42 14.54
C VAL A 369 9.86 -7.38 15.67
N HIS A 370 10.84 -7.79 16.49
CA HIS A 370 10.66 -8.66 17.66
C HIS A 370 9.69 -8.06 18.70
N ALA A 371 9.67 -6.74 18.83
CA ALA A 371 8.76 -6.05 19.75
C ALA A 371 7.37 -5.82 19.13
N LYS A 372 7.31 -5.57 17.80
CA LYS A 372 6.07 -5.28 17.08
C LYS A 372 5.21 -6.53 16.88
N PHE A 373 5.82 -7.67 16.53
CA PHE A 373 5.12 -8.91 16.21
C PHE A 373 5.72 -10.11 16.96
N ALA A 374 5.05 -10.51 18.02
CA ALA A 374 5.42 -11.72 18.75
C ALA A 374 5.27 -12.96 17.84
N GLY A 375 6.29 -13.83 17.82
CA GLY A 375 6.28 -15.07 17.04
C GLY A 375 6.83 -14.96 15.61
N ARG A 376 7.27 -13.77 15.17
CA ARG A 376 8.04 -13.58 13.93
C ARG A 376 9.54 -13.75 14.12
N VAL A 377 10.00 -13.69 15.35
CA VAL A 377 11.41 -13.84 15.75
C VAL A 377 11.50 -14.87 16.83
N PRO A 378 12.41 -15.86 16.77
CA PRO A 378 12.60 -16.86 17.80
C PRO A 378 12.99 -16.23 19.15
N GLN A 379 12.71 -16.94 20.24
CA GLN A 379 13.15 -16.53 21.58
C GLN A 379 14.68 -16.40 21.62
N GLY A 380 15.18 -15.36 22.25
CA GLY A 380 16.62 -15.06 22.32
C GLY A 380 17.20 -14.36 21.10
N LYS A 381 16.39 -14.14 20.06
CA LYS A 381 16.79 -13.39 18.85
C LYS A 381 16.07 -12.05 18.76
N GLY A 382 16.71 -11.10 18.10
CA GLY A 382 16.15 -9.78 17.82
C GLY A 382 16.27 -9.42 16.35
N LEU A 383 15.32 -8.65 15.83
CA LEU A 383 15.30 -8.25 14.42
C LEU A 383 15.01 -6.77 14.30
N LEU A 384 15.91 -6.04 13.64
CA LEU A 384 15.78 -4.63 13.31
C LEU A 384 15.56 -4.50 11.80
N ARG A 385 14.57 -3.71 11.40
CA ARG A 385 14.27 -3.42 10.00
C ARG A 385 14.39 -1.93 9.76
N CYS A 386 15.41 -1.53 9.00
CA CYS A 386 15.74 -0.15 8.67
C CYS A 386 15.23 0.18 7.26
N PHE A 387 14.72 1.40 7.09
CA PHE A 387 14.16 1.89 5.84
C PHE A 387 14.99 3.04 5.30
N LEU A 388 15.37 2.95 4.02
CA LEU A 388 16.12 3.97 3.29
C LEU A 388 15.41 4.28 1.97
N GLY A 389 15.85 5.33 1.27
CA GLY A 389 15.26 5.75 0.00
C GLY A 389 14.20 6.82 0.21
N GLY A 390 12.99 6.59 -0.26
CA GLY A 390 11.92 7.60 -0.30
C GLY A 390 12.07 8.55 -1.48
N SER A 391 11.16 9.51 -1.58
CA SER A 391 11.12 10.48 -2.68
C SER A 391 12.44 11.24 -2.82
N GLY A 392 13.04 11.22 -4.02
CA GLY A 392 14.26 11.96 -4.34
C GLY A 392 15.59 11.28 -3.99
N ASN A 393 15.57 10.06 -3.43
CA ASN A 393 16.79 9.33 -3.03
C ASN A 393 17.06 8.05 -3.85
N ASP A 394 16.62 8.00 -5.10
CA ASP A 394 16.76 6.81 -5.95
C ASP A 394 18.20 6.38 -6.19
N ARG A 395 19.19 7.29 -6.05
CA ARG A 395 20.62 6.97 -6.12
C ARG A 395 21.06 5.86 -5.16
N LEU A 396 20.40 5.74 -4.00
CA LEU A 396 20.71 4.70 -3.03
C LEU A 396 20.42 3.28 -3.54
N LEU A 397 19.55 3.14 -4.54
CA LEU A 397 19.21 1.85 -5.14
C LEU A 397 20.39 1.22 -5.90
N ASP A 398 21.35 2.05 -6.32
CA ASP A 398 22.51 1.63 -7.08
C ASP A 398 23.75 1.40 -6.20
N GLU A 399 23.66 1.73 -4.89
CA GLU A 399 24.71 1.46 -3.91
C GLU A 399 24.87 -0.05 -3.65
N SER A 400 26.08 -0.49 -3.35
CA SER A 400 26.34 -1.89 -3.00
C SER A 400 25.69 -2.29 -1.67
N ASP A 401 25.42 -3.59 -1.49
CA ASP A 401 24.90 -4.10 -0.22
C ASP A 401 25.85 -3.83 0.94
N ALA A 402 27.18 -3.88 0.68
CA ALA A 402 28.19 -3.58 1.66
C ALA A 402 28.15 -2.10 2.11
N ASP A 403 27.93 -1.18 1.20
CA ASP A 403 27.88 0.25 1.54
C ASP A 403 26.56 0.61 2.23
N LEU A 404 25.43 0.07 1.78
CA LEU A 404 24.15 0.24 2.47
C LEU A 404 24.19 -0.32 3.90
N SER A 405 24.80 -1.50 4.11
CA SER A 405 24.95 -2.07 5.45
C SER A 405 25.85 -1.22 6.35
N LYS A 406 26.97 -0.70 5.85
CA LYS A 406 27.84 0.23 6.60
C LYS A 406 27.12 1.51 7.01
N ILE A 407 26.33 2.11 6.10
CA ILE A 407 25.53 3.31 6.40
C ILE A 407 24.56 3.01 7.55
N VAL A 408 23.82 1.91 7.46
CA VAL A 408 22.82 1.52 8.47
C VAL A 408 23.48 1.23 9.82
N LEU A 409 24.56 0.43 9.85
CA LEU A 409 25.27 0.10 11.08
C LEU A 409 25.82 1.35 11.78
N LYS A 410 26.42 2.27 11.01
CA LYS A 410 26.92 3.54 11.54
C LYS A 410 25.77 4.37 12.15
N GLU A 411 24.64 4.50 11.46
CA GLU A 411 23.52 5.29 11.98
C GLU A 411 22.84 4.62 13.18
N LEU A 412 22.75 3.29 13.24
CA LEU A 412 22.28 2.56 14.43
C LEU A 412 23.21 2.76 15.64
N ASP A 413 24.53 2.73 15.43
CA ASP A 413 25.48 3.06 16.51
C ASP A 413 25.29 4.51 17.00
N GLU A 414 25.19 5.47 16.10
CA GLU A 414 25.01 6.88 16.47
C GLU A 414 23.69 7.13 17.19
N ILE A 415 22.58 6.51 16.77
CA ILE A 415 21.22 6.74 17.31
C ILE A 415 20.95 5.88 18.55
N LEU A 416 21.24 4.58 18.49
CA LEU A 416 20.88 3.59 19.51
C LEU A 416 22.04 3.20 20.42
N LYS A 417 23.28 3.64 20.10
CA LYS A 417 24.52 3.16 20.74
C LYS A 417 24.68 1.64 20.61
N LEU A 418 24.29 1.13 19.43
CA LEU A 418 24.37 -0.30 19.10
C LEU A 418 25.66 -0.58 18.32
N ASN A 419 26.69 -1.03 19.02
CA ASN A 419 28.02 -1.37 18.46
C ASN A 419 28.18 -2.83 18.08
N ALA A 420 27.11 -3.64 18.22
CA ALA A 420 27.14 -5.05 17.89
C ALA A 420 27.08 -5.29 16.38
N TRP A 421 27.76 -6.32 15.91
CA TRP A 421 27.63 -6.81 14.55
C TRP A 421 26.42 -7.72 14.42
N PRO A 422 25.60 -7.59 13.37
CA PRO A 422 24.47 -8.47 13.15
C PRO A 422 24.96 -9.88 12.78
N ASN A 423 24.23 -10.91 13.24
CA ASN A 423 24.48 -12.31 12.86
C ASN A 423 24.24 -12.53 11.35
N PHE A 424 23.28 -11.79 10.80
CA PHE A 424 22.98 -11.71 9.37
C PHE A 424 22.36 -10.37 9.00
N TYR A 425 22.39 -10.03 7.71
CA TYR A 425 21.57 -8.95 7.16
C TYR A 425 20.92 -9.37 5.83
N ARG A 426 19.83 -8.73 5.47
CA ARG A 426 19.13 -8.86 4.18
C ARG A 426 18.74 -7.48 3.67
N ILE A 427 18.97 -7.27 2.37
CA ILE A 427 18.66 -6.00 1.71
C ILE A 427 17.70 -6.26 0.56
N HIS A 428 16.56 -5.57 0.60
CA HIS A 428 15.57 -5.61 -0.47
C HIS A 428 15.40 -4.22 -1.07
N ARG A 429 15.44 -4.15 -2.39
CA ARG A 429 15.24 -2.94 -3.18
C ARG A 429 13.92 -3.03 -3.92
N SER A 430 13.06 -2.03 -3.75
CA SER A 430 11.82 -1.89 -4.48
C SER A 430 11.88 -0.61 -5.33
N ARG A 431 12.22 -0.77 -6.61
CA ARG A 431 12.22 0.35 -7.55
C ARG A 431 10.78 0.68 -7.93
N GLN A 432 10.41 1.96 -7.81
CA GLN A 432 9.08 2.45 -8.21
C GLN A 432 7.93 1.54 -7.73
N GLY A 433 8.03 1.05 -6.47
CA GLY A 433 7.05 0.12 -5.91
C GLY A 433 5.83 0.79 -5.28
N MET A 434 5.92 2.09 -4.92
CA MET A 434 4.91 2.77 -4.13
C MET A 434 4.38 4.02 -4.84
N ALA A 435 3.10 3.95 -5.26
CA ALA A 435 2.43 5.06 -5.91
C ALA A 435 2.28 6.27 -4.97
N GLN A 436 2.49 7.47 -5.50
CA GLN A 436 2.42 8.73 -4.79
C GLN A 436 1.18 9.52 -5.20
N TYR A 437 0.28 9.75 -4.26
CA TYR A 437 -0.96 10.49 -4.50
C TYR A 437 -0.72 11.99 -4.32
N GLY A 438 -0.12 12.60 -5.34
CA GLY A 438 0.17 14.04 -5.35
C GLY A 438 -1.08 14.91 -5.47
N VAL A 439 -0.91 16.22 -5.26
CA VAL A 439 -1.98 17.20 -5.49
C VAL A 439 -2.53 17.03 -6.92
N GLY A 440 -3.86 16.98 -7.08
CA GLY A 440 -4.54 16.69 -8.34
C GLY A 440 -4.69 15.19 -8.67
N HIS A 441 -4.33 14.30 -7.74
CA HIS A 441 -4.45 12.85 -7.95
C HIS A 441 -5.90 12.41 -8.17
N LEU A 442 -6.86 12.93 -7.42
CA LEU A 442 -8.27 12.54 -7.53
C LEU A 442 -8.85 12.89 -8.90
N GLU A 443 -8.53 14.09 -9.40
CA GLU A 443 -8.93 14.54 -10.74
C GLU A 443 -8.32 13.64 -11.82
N ARG A 444 -7.07 13.26 -11.67
CA ARG A 444 -6.38 12.30 -12.53
C ARG A 444 -7.08 10.93 -12.54
N ILE A 445 -7.47 10.42 -11.37
CA ILE A 445 -8.16 9.14 -11.26
C ILE A 445 -9.58 9.21 -11.87
N HIS A 446 -10.27 10.35 -11.78
CA HIS A 446 -11.51 10.54 -12.52
C HIS A 446 -11.31 10.43 -14.03
N LEU A 447 -10.30 11.12 -14.58
CA LEU A 447 -9.95 11.01 -15.99
C LEU A 447 -9.62 9.55 -16.38
N VAL A 448 -8.81 8.86 -15.58
CA VAL A 448 -8.49 7.44 -15.81
C VAL A 448 -9.76 6.60 -15.89
N ARG A 449 -10.70 6.76 -14.96
CA ARG A 449 -11.96 6.01 -14.94
C ARG A 449 -12.82 6.29 -16.17
N ASP A 450 -12.97 7.57 -16.54
CA ASP A 450 -13.74 7.97 -17.69
C ASP A 450 -13.16 7.37 -18.98
N ARG A 451 -11.82 7.34 -19.11
CA ARG A 451 -11.15 6.73 -20.26
C ARG A 451 -11.27 5.21 -20.29
N VAL A 452 -11.12 4.54 -19.14
CA VAL A 452 -11.30 3.08 -19.02
C VAL A 452 -12.73 2.67 -19.37
N ALA A 453 -13.73 3.46 -19.01
CA ALA A 453 -15.13 3.20 -19.36
C ALA A 453 -15.39 3.18 -20.88
N LEU A 454 -14.53 3.81 -21.69
CA LEU A 454 -14.58 3.76 -23.16
C LEU A 454 -13.90 2.50 -23.74
N LEU A 455 -13.31 1.66 -22.92
CA LEU A 455 -12.56 0.46 -23.29
C LEU A 455 -13.22 -0.78 -22.69
N PRO A 456 -14.31 -1.30 -23.26
CA PRO A 456 -15.03 -2.44 -22.73
C PRO A 456 -14.13 -3.65 -22.49
N GLY A 457 -14.35 -4.32 -21.36
CA GLY A 457 -13.55 -5.45 -20.93
C GLY A 457 -12.19 -5.09 -20.32
N LEU A 458 -11.80 -3.80 -20.27
CA LEU A 458 -10.60 -3.36 -19.55
C LEU A 458 -10.93 -3.03 -18.08
N ALA A 459 -10.12 -3.56 -17.17
CA ALA A 459 -10.13 -3.17 -15.76
C ALA A 459 -8.70 -2.92 -15.25
N LEU A 460 -8.57 -2.01 -14.28
CA LEU A 460 -7.30 -1.64 -13.66
C LEU A 460 -7.35 -2.00 -12.16
N ALA A 461 -6.26 -2.55 -11.63
CA ALA A 461 -6.12 -2.88 -10.21
C ALA A 461 -4.73 -2.53 -9.68
N GLY A 462 -4.60 -2.29 -8.38
CA GLY A 462 -3.34 -2.04 -7.71
C GLY A 462 -3.30 -0.76 -6.88
N ASN A 463 -2.10 -0.42 -6.43
CA ASN A 463 -1.85 0.64 -5.46
C ASN A 463 -1.91 2.07 -6.04
N ALA A 464 -2.13 2.23 -7.34
CA ALA A 464 -2.13 3.54 -8.00
C ALA A 464 -3.46 4.31 -7.89
N TYR A 465 -4.55 3.65 -7.54
CA TYR A 465 -5.91 4.15 -7.80
C TYR A 465 -6.67 4.57 -6.55
N GLN A 466 -6.82 3.69 -5.56
CA GLN A 466 -7.72 3.90 -4.41
C GLN A 466 -7.15 3.33 -3.10
N GLY A 467 -5.96 3.77 -2.72
CA GLY A 467 -5.24 3.34 -1.54
C GLY A 467 -4.06 2.44 -1.88
N ILE A 468 -2.97 2.64 -1.15
CA ILE A 468 -1.68 1.98 -1.39
C ILE A 468 -1.50 0.71 -0.59
N GLY A 469 -2.34 0.46 0.41
CA GLY A 469 -2.18 -0.66 1.33
C GLY A 469 -2.56 -2.01 0.71
N VAL A 470 -2.05 -3.10 1.28
CA VAL A 470 -2.38 -4.46 0.86
C VAL A 470 -3.90 -4.71 0.80
N PRO A 471 -4.72 -4.29 1.81
CA PRO A 471 -6.16 -4.45 1.73
C PRO A 471 -6.81 -3.67 0.58
N ASP A 472 -6.26 -2.50 0.22
CA ASP A 472 -6.77 -1.70 -0.90
C ASP A 472 -6.46 -2.38 -2.24
N CYS A 473 -5.27 -2.95 -2.38
CA CYS A 473 -4.88 -3.72 -3.56
C CYS A 473 -5.75 -4.99 -3.73
N ILE A 474 -6.05 -5.69 -2.64
CA ILE A 474 -6.97 -6.83 -2.64
C ILE A 474 -8.35 -6.40 -3.14
N ARG A 475 -8.91 -5.34 -2.57
CA ARG A 475 -10.22 -4.81 -2.95
C ARG A 475 -10.26 -4.39 -4.42
N THR A 476 -9.27 -3.64 -4.90
CA THR A 476 -9.23 -3.21 -6.30
C THR A 476 -9.05 -4.38 -7.27
N GLY A 477 -8.34 -5.45 -6.86
CA GLY A 477 -8.25 -6.69 -7.63
C GLY A 477 -9.60 -7.40 -7.76
N GLN A 478 -10.33 -7.54 -6.65
CA GLN A 478 -11.68 -8.12 -6.64
C GLN A 478 -12.67 -7.30 -7.48
N GLU A 479 -12.66 -5.96 -7.33
CA GLU A 479 -13.48 -5.05 -8.14
C GLU A 479 -13.15 -5.15 -9.64
N ALA A 480 -11.87 -5.30 -10.00
CA ALA A 480 -11.46 -5.47 -11.39
C ALA A 480 -12.00 -6.78 -11.99
N ALA A 481 -11.99 -7.87 -11.22
CA ALA A 481 -12.60 -9.13 -11.64
C ALA A 481 -14.12 -8.98 -11.86
N GLU A 482 -14.81 -8.28 -10.96
CA GLU A 482 -16.26 -8.00 -11.13
C GLU A 482 -16.55 -7.18 -12.40
N ILE A 483 -15.72 -6.17 -12.69
CA ILE A 483 -15.84 -5.35 -13.91
C ILE A 483 -15.64 -6.23 -15.15
N ALA A 484 -14.61 -7.08 -15.14
CA ALA A 484 -14.36 -8.00 -16.25
C ALA A 484 -15.53 -8.97 -16.46
N LEU A 485 -16.04 -9.59 -15.40
CA LEU A 485 -17.20 -10.49 -15.47
C LEU A 485 -18.47 -9.79 -15.98
N LYS A 486 -18.73 -8.56 -15.55
CA LYS A 486 -19.87 -7.78 -16.06
C LYS A 486 -19.78 -7.49 -17.54
N ALA A 487 -18.56 -7.21 -18.04
CA ALA A 487 -18.34 -6.95 -19.46
C ALA A 487 -18.59 -8.19 -20.35
N LEU A 488 -18.54 -9.39 -19.79
CA LEU A 488 -18.82 -10.64 -20.49
C LEU A 488 -20.30 -11.00 -20.57
N GLN A 489 -21.15 -10.36 -19.78
CA GLN A 489 -22.58 -10.59 -19.82
C GLN A 489 -23.18 -10.01 -21.11
N PRO A 490 -24.10 -10.73 -21.79
CA PRO A 490 -24.78 -10.20 -22.94
C PRO A 490 -25.48 -8.88 -22.56
N THR A 491 -25.19 -7.82 -23.30
CA THR A 491 -25.94 -6.58 -23.18
C THR A 491 -27.41 -6.92 -23.48
N ALA A 492 -28.30 -6.79 -22.50
CA ALA A 492 -29.74 -6.98 -22.72
C ALA A 492 -30.16 -5.98 -23.81
N THR A 493 -30.31 -6.48 -25.02
CA THR A 493 -30.90 -5.68 -26.13
C THR A 493 -32.34 -5.38 -25.70
N THR A 494 -32.60 -4.14 -25.28
CA THR A 494 -33.96 -3.66 -25.07
C THR A 494 -34.63 -3.70 -26.43
N VAL A 495 -35.34 -4.80 -26.72
CA VAL A 495 -36.22 -4.86 -27.88
C VAL A 495 -37.33 -3.84 -27.58
N LEU A 496 -37.21 -2.66 -28.14
CA LEU A 496 -38.33 -1.74 -28.29
C LEU A 496 -39.32 -2.40 -29.25
N THR A 497 -40.24 -3.16 -28.69
CA THR A 497 -41.45 -3.54 -29.40
C THR A 497 -42.19 -2.26 -29.80
N ARG A 498 -42.23 -2.01 -31.10
CA ARG A 498 -43.09 -1.02 -31.71
C ARG A 498 -44.57 -1.46 -31.69
#